data_928241b7e7faa265a1b66fa26118ff00
#
_entry.id   928241b7e7faa265a1b66fa26118ff00
#
_cell.length_a   1.000
_cell.length_b   1.000
_cell.length_c   1.000
_cell.angle_alpha   90.00
_cell.angle_beta   90.00
_cell.angle_gamma   90.00
#
_symmetry.space_group_name_H-M   'P 1'
#
loop_
_entity.id
_entity.type
_entity.pdbx_description
1 polymer ?
#
loop_
_entity_poly.entity_id
_entity_poly.type
_entity_poly.pdbx_seq_one_letter_code
_entity_poly.pdbx_strand_id
1 'polypeptide(L)'
;MSSRKREYDSIERALDDLRAGKIILCTDDPDRENEGDMICAAEFATQENINMMASIAKGLICTPMSIELARKLNFPAMVSENTDNHETAFTVSIDHVDTTTGISAK
;
A
#
# COMPACT_ATOMS: atom_id res chain seq x y z
N MET A 1 31.46 16.03 2.17
CA MET A 1 30.65 14.90 2.62
C MET A 1 30.31 14.00 1.43
N SER A 2 30.75 12.75 1.47
CA SER A 2 30.32 11.79 0.45
C SER A 2 28.86 11.47 0.69
N SER A 3 27.98 11.74 -0.28
CA SER A 3 26.62 11.21 -0.27
C SER A 3 26.72 9.68 -0.34
N ARG A 4 26.26 8.98 0.69
CA ARG A 4 26.13 7.52 0.60
C ARG A 4 25.18 7.21 -0.55
N LYS A 5 25.67 6.53 -1.57
CA LYS A 5 24.84 6.00 -2.64
C LYS A 5 23.87 5.01 -1.99
N ARG A 6 22.57 5.27 -2.11
CA ARG A 6 21.57 4.32 -1.63
C ARG A 6 21.67 3.04 -2.45
N GLU A 7 21.92 1.93 -1.78
CA GLU A 7 21.87 0.61 -2.42
C GLU A 7 20.45 0.07 -2.31
N TYR A 8 19.91 -0.32 -3.44
CA TYR A 8 18.61 -0.98 -3.54
C TYR A 8 18.81 -2.42 -3.92
N ASP A 9 17.95 -3.29 -3.41
CA ASP A 9 17.87 -4.66 -3.88
C ASP A 9 17.37 -4.71 -5.34
N SER A 10 17.65 -5.80 -6.03
CA SER A 10 17.18 -5.98 -7.39
C SER A 10 15.65 -6.15 -7.43
N ILE A 11 15.04 -5.82 -8.55
CA ILE A 11 13.60 -6.05 -8.77
C ILE A 11 13.27 -7.54 -8.68
N GLU A 12 14.15 -8.40 -9.17
CA GLU A 12 13.98 -9.86 -9.10
C GLU A 12 13.88 -10.35 -7.66
N ARG A 13 14.73 -9.85 -6.77
CA ARG A 13 14.68 -10.18 -5.34
C ARG A 13 13.39 -9.68 -4.70
N ALA A 14 12.96 -8.47 -5.02
CA ALA A 14 11.71 -7.92 -4.52
C ALA A 14 10.51 -8.77 -4.96
N LEU A 15 10.47 -9.19 -6.22
CA LEU A 15 9.41 -10.08 -6.72
C LEU A 15 9.42 -11.44 -6.03
N ASP A 16 10.59 -12.00 -5.79
CA ASP A 16 10.71 -13.27 -5.06
C ASP A 16 10.22 -13.14 -3.61
N ASP A 17 10.54 -12.05 -2.95
CA ASP A 17 10.05 -11.76 -1.60
C ASP A 17 8.53 -11.60 -1.56
N LEU A 18 7.95 -10.89 -2.52
CA LEU A 18 6.49 -10.78 -2.64
C LEU A 18 5.82 -12.14 -2.86
N ARG A 19 6.39 -12.99 -3.73
CA ARG A 19 5.88 -14.36 -3.95
C ARG A 19 5.98 -15.22 -2.70
N ALA A 20 6.98 -14.99 -1.86
CA ALA A 20 7.17 -15.70 -0.59
C ALA A 20 6.30 -15.16 0.55
N GLY A 21 5.47 -14.15 0.31
CA GLY A 21 4.60 -13.56 1.33
C GLY A 21 5.28 -12.56 2.24
N LYS A 22 6.45 -12.08 1.84
CA LYS A 22 7.20 -11.09 2.63
C LYS A 22 6.75 -9.67 2.31
N ILE A 23 6.99 -8.78 3.27
CA ILE A 23 6.83 -7.34 3.07
C ILE A 23 8.13 -6.80 2.47
N ILE A 24 8.00 -5.98 1.45
CA ILE A 24 9.10 -5.20 0.89
C ILE A 24 8.92 -3.72 1.22
N LEU A 25 10.02 -2.97 1.17
CA LEU A 25 10.00 -1.50 1.25
C LEU A 25 10.23 -0.95 -0.14
N CYS A 26 9.33 -0.12 -0.60
CA CYS A 26 9.41 0.54 -1.90
C CYS A 26 9.43 2.05 -1.70
N THR A 27 10.36 2.72 -2.37
CA THR A 27 10.42 4.19 -2.34
C THR A 27 10.13 4.74 -3.72
N ASP A 28 9.45 5.85 -3.76
CA ASP A 28 9.19 6.57 -4.99
C ASP A 28 10.30 7.61 -5.28
N ASP A 29 10.17 8.29 -6.42
CA ASP A 29 11.13 9.29 -6.86
C ASP A 29 11.22 10.43 -5.82
N PRO A 30 12.45 10.93 -5.48
CA PRO A 30 12.61 12.09 -4.62
C PRO A 30 11.88 13.34 -5.10
N ASP A 31 11.68 13.47 -6.41
CA ASP A 31 10.95 14.58 -7.01
C ASP A 31 9.42 14.43 -6.92
N ARG A 32 8.94 13.25 -6.51
CA ARG A 32 7.52 12.99 -6.27
C ARG A 32 7.23 13.14 -4.78
N GLU A 33 6.88 12.07 -4.09
CA GLU A 33 6.59 12.12 -2.65
C GLU A 33 7.84 11.90 -1.79
N ASN A 34 8.83 11.19 -2.33
CA ASN A 34 10.07 10.80 -1.61
C ASN A 34 9.74 10.06 -0.30
N GLU A 35 8.78 9.18 -0.36
CA GLU A 35 8.30 8.40 0.78
C GLU A 35 8.56 6.91 0.57
N GLY A 36 8.61 6.16 1.66
CA GLY A 36 8.71 4.72 1.66
C GLY A 36 7.38 4.09 2.00
N ASP A 37 7.03 3.02 1.27
CA ASP A 37 5.83 2.24 1.51
C ASP A 37 6.19 0.80 1.86
N MET A 38 5.47 0.21 2.82
CA MET A 38 5.48 -1.23 3.05
C MET A 38 4.48 -1.89 2.11
N ILE A 39 4.92 -2.88 1.35
CA ILE A 39 4.09 -3.56 0.36
C ILE A 39 4.15 -5.06 0.57
N CYS A 40 3.02 -5.73 0.53
CA CYS A 40 2.92 -7.17 0.41
C CYS A 40 1.88 -7.53 -0.67
N ALA A 41 1.96 -8.75 -1.20
CA ALA A 41 0.92 -9.23 -2.10
C ALA A 41 -0.41 -9.39 -1.34
N ALA A 42 -1.52 -9.03 -1.97
CA ALA A 42 -2.84 -9.05 -1.33
C ALA A 42 -3.22 -10.43 -0.79
N GLU A 43 -2.85 -11.50 -1.49
CA GLU A 43 -3.08 -12.88 -1.01
C GLU A 43 -2.34 -13.21 0.29
N PHE A 44 -1.34 -12.43 0.65
CA PHE A 44 -0.58 -12.54 1.89
C PHE A 44 -0.89 -11.41 2.88
N ALA A 45 -2.03 -10.78 2.77
CA ALA A 45 -2.52 -9.79 3.73
C ALA A 45 -2.97 -10.49 5.02
N THR A 46 -2.04 -11.12 5.70
CA THR A 46 -2.26 -11.81 6.97
C THR A 46 -2.41 -10.81 8.10
N GLN A 47 -2.97 -11.28 9.23
CA GLN A 47 -3.04 -10.47 10.45
C GLN A 47 -1.66 -9.93 10.85
N GLU A 48 -0.62 -10.77 10.75
CA GLU A 48 0.76 -10.39 11.07
C GLU A 48 1.28 -9.28 10.16
N ASN A 49 1.12 -9.41 8.84
CA ASN A 49 1.58 -8.41 7.87
C ASN A 49 0.83 -7.09 8.03
N ILE A 50 -0.48 -7.13 8.19
CA ILE A 50 -1.29 -5.92 8.39
C ILE A 50 -0.94 -5.24 9.72
N ASN A 51 -0.74 -6.01 10.79
CA ASN A 51 -0.31 -5.46 12.07
C ASN A 51 1.07 -4.79 11.98
N MET A 52 1.99 -5.36 11.22
CA MET A 52 3.30 -4.76 10.96
C MET A 52 3.15 -3.39 10.28
N MET A 53 2.32 -3.32 9.25
CA MET A 53 2.04 -2.06 8.53
C MET A 53 1.43 -1.01 9.46
N ALA A 54 0.41 -1.38 10.23
CA ALA A 54 -0.28 -0.45 11.13
C ALA A 54 0.61 0.02 12.28
N SER A 55 1.42 -0.87 12.86
CA SER A 55 2.23 -0.59 14.05
C SER A 55 3.51 0.16 13.74
N ILE A 56 4.18 -0.17 12.66
CA ILE A 56 5.52 0.33 12.33
C ILE A 56 5.47 1.40 11.26
N ALA A 57 4.87 1.11 10.11
CA ALA A 57 4.77 2.08 9.03
C ALA A 57 3.79 3.20 9.35
N LYS A 58 2.73 2.89 10.06
CA LYS A 58 1.63 3.83 10.33
C LYS A 58 1.04 4.35 9.02
N GLY A 59 0.40 5.49 9.01
CA GLY A 59 -0.18 6.02 7.78
C GLY A 59 -1.41 5.24 7.31
N LEU A 60 -1.70 5.33 6.02
CA LEU A 60 -2.92 4.77 5.44
C LEU A 60 -2.62 3.40 4.82
N ILE A 61 -3.41 2.40 5.18
CA ILE A 61 -3.35 1.08 4.53
C ILE A 61 -4.22 1.12 3.29
N CYS A 62 -3.61 0.87 2.13
CA CYS A 62 -4.26 0.92 0.83
C CYS A 62 -4.26 -0.45 0.16
N THR A 63 -5.26 -0.69 -0.68
CA THR A 63 -5.37 -1.88 -1.52
C THR A 63 -5.41 -1.46 -2.98
N PRO A 64 -4.27 -1.24 -3.62
CA PRO A 64 -4.26 -0.89 -5.05
C PRO A 64 -4.90 -2.00 -5.88
N MET A 65 -5.75 -1.62 -6.82
CA MET A 65 -6.45 -2.57 -7.68
C MET A 65 -6.72 -1.97 -9.05
N SER A 66 -7.04 -2.83 -10.01
CA SER A 66 -7.41 -2.38 -11.34
C SER A 66 -8.77 -1.65 -11.34
N ILE A 67 -8.97 -0.79 -12.34
CA ILE A 67 -10.25 -0.11 -12.55
C ILE A 67 -11.38 -1.14 -12.75
N GLU A 68 -11.09 -2.21 -13.50
CA GLU A 68 -12.07 -3.28 -13.74
C GLU A 68 -12.49 -3.95 -12.42
N LEU A 69 -11.54 -4.25 -11.54
CA LEU A 69 -11.86 -4.84 -10.25
C LEU A 69 -12.67 -3.90 -9.36
N ALA A 70 -12.27 -2.62 -9.31
CA ALA A 70 -13.00 -1.62 -8.54
C ALA A 70 -14.44 -1.45 -9.04
N ARG A 71 -14.65 -1.47 -10.35
CA ARG A 71 -16.00 -1.44 -10.96
C ARG A 71 -16.81 -2.69 -10.63
N LYS A 72 -16.19 -3.86 -10.73
CA LYS A 72 -16.84 -5.13 -10.40
C LYS A 72 -17.31 -5.17 -8.95
N LEU A 73 -16.51 -4.63 -8.04
CA LEU A 73 -16.83 -4.54 -6.62
C LEU A 73 -17.71 -3.33 -6.27
N ASN A 74 -18.02 -2.50 -7.25
CA ASN A 74 -18.82 -1.28 -7.08
C ASN A 74 -18.22 -0.31 -6.06
N PHE A 75 -16.91 -0.04 -6.18
CA PHE A 75 -16.21 0.93 -5.36
C PHE A 75 -16.13 2.27 -6.10
N PRO A 76 -16.97 3.25 -5.78
CA PRO A 76 -16.93 4.56 -6.40
C PRO A 76 -15.73 5.37 -5.92
N ALA A 77 -15.39 6.41 -6.68
CA ALA A 77 -14.39 7.38 -6.26
C ALA A 77 -14.81 8.06 -4.95
N MET A 78 -13.84 8.33 -4.08
CA MET A 78 -14.07 9.03 -2.82
C MET A 78 -14.61 10.44 -3.05
N VAL A 79 -14.08 11.12 -4.07
CA VAL A 79 -14.49 12.46 -4.47
C VAL A 79 -14.69 12.50 -5.97
N SER A 80 -15.66 13.30 -6.43
CA SER A 80 -15.92 13.48 -7.87
C SER A 80 -14.86 14.36 -8.52
N GLU A 81 -14.24 15.25 -7.79
CA GLU A 81 -13.20 16.16 -8.24
C GLU A 81 -11.98 16.04 -7.33
N ASN A 82 -10.88 15.56 -7.90
CA ASN A 82 -9.65 15.30 -7.17
C ASN A 82 -8.80 16.56 -7.07
N THR A 83 -8.57 17.05 -5.84
CA THR A 83 -7.74 18.23 -5.55
C THR A 83 -6.36 17.86 -5.00
N ASP A 84 -6.02 16.57 -4.92
CA ASP A 84 -4.70 16.13 -4.48
C ASP A 84 -3.61 16.58 -5.46
N ASN A 85 -2.45 17.03 -4.93
CA ASN A 85 -1.33 17.49 -5.74
C ASN A 85 -0.75 16.41 -6.66
N HIS A 86 -0.88 15.15 -6.28
CA HIS A 86 -0.39 13.99 -7.03
C HIS A 86 -1.51 13.24 -7.77
N GLU A 87 -2.72 13.77 -7.75
CA GLU A 87 -3.90 13.21 -8.41
C GLU A 87 -4.18 11.75 -8.05
N THR A 88 -3.92 11.36 -6.80
CA THR A 88 -4.16 10.01 -6.33
C THR A 88 -5.65 9.67 -6.35
N ALA A 89 -6.02 8.64 -7.11
CA ALA A 89 -7.41 8.27 -7.33
C ALA A 89 -7.90 7.30 -6.24
N PHE A 90 -8.25 7.82 -5.06
CA PHE A 90 -8.85 7.02 -4.00
C PHE A 90 -10.30 6.67 -4.30
N THR A 91 -10.70 5.46 -3.93
CA THR A 91 -12.10 5.07 -3.81
C THR A 91 -12.62 5.43 -2.41
N VAL A 92 -13.91 5.18 -2.17
CA VAL A 92 -14.43 5.20 -0.80
C VAL A 92 -13.66 4.19 0.05
N SER A 93 -13.54 4.45 1.36
CA SER A 93 -12.93 3.52 2.30
C SER A 93 -13.81 2.28 2.48
N ILE A 94 -13.19 1.15 2.73
CA ILE A 94 -13.88 -0.13 2.87
C ILE A 94 -13.37 -0.89 4.09
N ASP A 95 -14.24 -1.74 4.64
CA ASP A 95 -13.90 -2.70 5.68
C ASP A 95 -14.51 -4.05 5.33
N HIS A 96 -13.93 -5.12 5.85
CA HIS A 96 -14.52 -6.44 5.71
C HIS A 96 -15.84 -6.53 6.50
N VAL A 97 -16.81 -7.27 5.96
CA VAL A 97 -18.16 -7.38 6.55
C VAL A 97 -18.17 -7.90 7.98
N ASP A 98 -17.17 -8.67 8.38
CA ASP A 98 -17.08 -9.28 9.70
C ASP A 98 -16.30 -8.41 10.71
N THR A 99 -15.83 -7.22 10.31
CA THR A 99 -15.10 -6.32 11.19
C THR A 99 -16.03 -5.48 12.05
N THR A 100 -15.48 -4.98 13.15
CA THR A 100 -16.17 -4.05 14.07
C THR A 100 -15.54 -2.66 13.96
N THR A 101 -15.96 -1.74 14.79
CA THR A 101 -15.39 -0.38 14.84
C THR A 101 -13.95 -0.38 15.35
N GLY A 102 -13.16 0.58 14.90
CA GLY A 102 -11.77 0.76 15.28
C GLY A 102 -10.79 0.21 14.26
N ILE A 103 -9.51 0.33 14.54
CA ILE A 103 -8.42 -0.19 13.72
C ILE A 103 -7.75 -1.36 14.42
N SER A 104 -7.78 -2.52 13.79
CA SER A 104 -7.18 -3.74 14.30
C SER A 104 -6.85 -4.67 13.14
N ALA A 105 -5.72 -5.35 13.23
CA ALA A 105 -5.35 -6.38 12.25
C ALA A 105 -5.97 -7.75 12.53
N LYS A 106 -6.70 -7.88 13.64
CA LYS A 106 -7.31 -9.14 14.08
C LYS A 106 -8.51 -9.51 13.25
#